data_12001b445330e6972a328d7320b17353
#
_entry.id   12001b445330e6972a328d7320b17353
#
_cell.length_a   1.000
_cell.length_b   1.000
_cell.length_c   1.000
_cell.angle_alpha   90.00
_cell.angle_beta   90.00
_cell.angle_gamma   90.00
#
_symmetry.space_group_name_H-M   'P 1'
#
loop_
_entity.id
_entity.type
_entity.pdbx_description
1 polymer ?
#
loop_
_entity_poly.entity_id
_entity_poly.type
_entity_poly.pdbx_seq_one_letter_code
_entity_poly.pdbx_strand_id
1 'polypeptide(L)'
;AYLPKKIDDKLEFYYKACKYQNKYLKEKKITDNVYSYEVPDAIKKASMKDIYIDNKDRFEVIKWIKNFINTYEKNKKQKGLYLNGNFGCGKTYLLSAMFNELATKGYKSAIVFWPEYLNSLKCSFNEYQEFKNKIETIKRVPLLLIDDIGAEANTSWSRDEILMPILQYRMDSSLPTFFTSNCTLKELGTHFSNSKTGIEEVKSRRIIERIKQLTEDIKLVSDNLRK
;
A
#
# COMPACT_ATOMS: atom_id res chain seq x y z
N ALA A 1 0.17 -29.46 18.48
CA ALA A 1 0.42 -30.82 18.92
C ALA A 1 1.92 -31.08 18.98
N TYR A 2 2.37 -31.84 19.96
CA TYR A 2 3.74 -32.36 20.01
C TYR A 2 3.80 -33.64 19.18
N LEU A 3 4.74 -33.72 18.24
CA LEU A 3 4.94 -34.90 17.41
C LEU A 3 6.29 -35.52 17.74
N PRO A 4 6.38 -36.86 17.90
CA PRO A 4 7.64 -37.53 18.13
C PRO A 4 8.49 -37.58 16.87
N LYS A 5 9.79 -37.36 17.01
CA LYS A 5 10.80 -37.57 15.96
C LYS A 5 11.95 -38.38 16.56
N LYS A 6 12.38 -39.46 15.91
CA LYS A 6 13.52 -40.24 16.34
C LYS A 6 14.78 -39.59 15.74
N ILE A 7 15.71 -39.17 16.60
CA ILE A 7 17.02 -38.61 16.23
C ILE A 7 18.06 -39.37 17.07
N ASP A 8 19.02 -40.01 16.45
CA ASP A 8 20.11 -40.75 17.09
C ASP A 8 19.63 -41.71 18.20
N ASP A 9 18.64 -42.54 17.88
CA ASP A 9 17.96 -43.50 18.79
C ASP A 9 17.23 -42.87 19.98
N LYS A 10 17.16 -41.56 20.11
CA LYS A 10 16.38 -40.85 21.14
C LYS A 10 15.07 -40.33 20.55
N LEU A 11 14.01 -40.43 21.34
CA LEU A 11 12.71 -39.88 21.01
C LEU A 11 12.68 -38.38 21.42
N GLU A 12 12.69 -37.50 20.43
CA GLU A 12 12.50 -36.06 20.65
C GLU A 12 11.08 -35.66 20.24
N PHE A 13 10.47 -34.78 21.01
CA PHE A 13 9.16 -34.24 20.72
C PHE A 13 9.29 -32.82 20.19
N TYR A 14 8.78 -32.57 19.00
CA TYR A 14 8.72 -31.21 18.46
C TYR A 14 7.28 -30.73 18.36
N TYR A 15 7.12 -29.43 18.57
CA TYR A 15 5.81 -28.80 18.50
C TYR A 15 5.45 -28.50 17.04
N LYS A 16 4.31 -29.03 16.57
CA LYS A 16 3.72 -28.68 15.27
C LYS A 16 2.43 -27.91 15.49
N ALA A 17 2.42 -26.65 15.09
CA ALA A 17 1.24 -25.80 15.19
C ALA A 17 0.09 -26.38 14.38
N CYS A 18 -1.11 -26.44 14.94
CA CYS A 18 -2.30 -26.89 14.21
C CYS A 18 -2.74 -25.83 13.17
N LYS A 19 -3.66 -26.19 12.25
CA LYS A 19 -4.17 -25.29 11.21
C LYS A 19 -4.71 -23.97 11.78
N TYR A 20 -5.46 -24.04 12.87
CA TYR A 20 -6.03 -22.85 13.53
C TYR A 20 -4.95 -21.95 14.14
N GLN A 21 -3.95 -22.52 14.77
CA GLN A 21 -2.85 -21.77 15.34
C GLN A 21 -1.97 -21.13 14.27
N ASN A 22 -1.71 -21.83 13.18
CA ASN A 22 -0.99 -21.27 12.02
C ASN A 22 -1.75 -20.08 11.42
N LYS A 23 -3.09 -20.19 11.31
CA LYS A 23 -3.94 -19.08 10.86
C LYS A 23 -3.85 -17.89 11.80
N TYR A 24 -4.02 -18.11 13.11
CA TYR A 24 -3.91 -17.07 14.14
C TYR A 24 -2.55 -16.36 14.11
N LEU A 25 -1.44 -17.13 14.04
CA LEU A 25 -0.10 -16.56 13.98
C LEU A 25 0.13 -15.72 12.72
N LYS A 26 -0.47 -16.14 11.59
CA LYS A 26 -0.43 -15.36 10.34
C LYS A 26 -1.19 -14.04 10.48
N GLU A 27 -2.43 -14.09 10.99
CA GLU A 27 -3.26 -12.91 11.22
C GLU A 27 -2.58 -11.95 12.20
N LYS A 28 -2.01 -12.45 13.29
CA LYS A 28 -1.26 -11.65 14.25
C LYS A 28 -0.07 -10.95 13.59
N LYS A 29 0.73 -11.66 12.79
CA LYS A 29 1.85 -11.04 12.06
C LYS A 29 1.39 -9.91 11.12
N ILE A 30 0.24 -10.06 10.45
CA ILE A 30 -0.32 -9.00 9.62
C ILE A 30 -0.69 -7.81 10.49
N THR A 31 -1.44 -8.02 11.58
CA THR A 31 -1.86 -6.94 12.49
C THR A 31 -0.67 -6.20 13.10
N ASP A 32 0.40 -6.92 13.48
CA ASP A 32 1.58 -6.34 14.11
C ASP A 32 2.48 -5.55 13.11
N ASN A 33 2.36 -5.83 11.81
CA ASN A 33 3.23 -5.26 10.79
C ASN A 33 2.55 -4.32 9.79
N VAL A 34 1.20 -4.26 9.74
CA VAL A 34 0.46 -3.37 8.83
C VAL A 34 -0.28 -2.30 9.61
N TYR A 35 0.16 -1.06 9.48
CA TYR A 35 -0.60 0.11 9.93
C TYR A 35 -1.69 0.39 8.89
N SER A 36 -2.96 0.32 9.30
CA SER A 36 -4.11 0.57 8.40
C SER A 36 -4.87 1.80 8.87
N TYR A 37 -4.88 2.84 8.04
CA TYR A 37 -5.59 4.08 8.30
C TYR A 37 -6.81 4.17 7.38
N GLU A 38 -8.00 4.20 7.97
CA GLU A 38 -9.31 4.34 7.29
C GLU A 38 -9.56 3.27 6.20
N VAL A 39 -9.04 2.05 6.41
CA VAL A 39 -9.12 0.95 5.45
C VAL A 39 -10.23 -0.02 5.86
N PRO A 40 -11.15 -0.40 4.93
CA PRO A 40 -12.20 -1.37 5.21
C PRO A 40 -11.66 -2.75 5.61
N ASP A 41 -12.39 -3.48 6.46
CA ASP A 41 -11.95 -4.79 6.96
C ASP A 41 -11.76 -5.85 5.88
N ALA A 42 -12.56 -5.82 4.82
CA ALA A 42 -12.37 -6.71 3.68
C ALA A 42 -11.00 -6.53 3.02
N ILE A 43 -10.51 -5.28 2.95
CA ILE A 43 -9.21 -4.94 2.40
C ILE A 43 -8.09 -5.31 3.38
N LYS A 44 -8.27 -5.09 4.68
CA LYS A 44 -7.31 -5.54 5.72
C LYS A 44 -7.08 -7.05 5.68
N LYS A 45 -8.09 -7.83 5.29
CA LYS A 45 -8.04 -9.31 5.19
C LYS A 45 -7.68 -9.82 3.79
N ALA A 46 -7.34 -8.95 2.84
CA ALA A 46 -7.00 -9.33 1.48
C ALA A 46 -5.88 -10.38 1.44
N SER A 47 -6.01 -11.39 0.58
CA SER A 47 -5.09 -12.52 0.50
C SER A 47 -4.71 -12.84 -0.93
N MET A 48 -3.42 -13.12 -1.16
CA MET A 48 -2.92 -13.57 -2.46
C MET A 48 -3.55 -14.89 -2.94
N LYS A 49 -4.13 -15.68 -2.03
CA LYS A 49 -4.79 -16.95 -2.37
C LYS A 49 -6.16 -16.77 -3.01
N ASP A 50 -6.81 -15.65 -2.75
CA ASP A 50 -8.18 -15.35 -3.20
C ASP A 50 -8.18 -14.57 -4.52
N ILE A 51 -6.99 -14.30 -5.07
CA ILE A 51 -6.84 -13.59 -6.34
C ILE A 51 -6.98 -14.58 -7.48
N TYR A 52 -7.89 -14.27 -8.40
CA TYR A 52 -8.06 -15.00 -9.66
C TYR A 52 -7.60 -14.15 -10.85
N ILE A 53 -7.29 -14.83 -11.95
CA ILE A 53 -6.84 -14.22 -13.21
C ILE A 53 -8.00 -14.31 -14.19
N ASP A 54 -8.57 -13.18 -14.55
CA ASP A 54 -9.69 -13.05 -15.49
C ASP A 54 -9.28 -12.46 -16.85
N ASN A 55 -8.16 -11.73 -16.89
CA ASN A 55 -7.68 -11.09 -18.09
C ASN A 55 -6.15 -10.87 -18.08
N LYS A 56 -5.62 -10.39 -19.21
CA LYS A 56 -4.19 -10.17 -19.43
C LYS A 56 -3.62 -9.09 -18.49
N ASP A 57 -4.33 -7.98 -18.31
CA ASP A 57 -3.86 -6.85 -17.48
C ASP A 57 -3.69 -7.31 -16.03
N ARG A 58 -4.66 -8.04 -15.49
CA ARG A 58 -4.58 -8.59 -14.14
C ARG A 58 -3.43 -9.60 -14.00
N PHE A 59 -3.21 -10.43 -15.03
CA PHE A 59 -2.07 -11.34 -15.04
C PHE A 59 -0.73 -10.61 -14.93
N GLU A 60 -0.54 -9.52 -15.70
CA GLU A 60 0.69 -8.71 -15.65
C GLU A 60 0.86 -8.05 -14.27
N VAL A 61 -0.20 -7.51 -13.66
CA VAL A 61 -0.16 -6.95 -12.30
C VAL A 61 0.23 -8.03 -11.29
N ILE A 62 -0.38 -9.22 -11.35
CA ILE A 62 -0.06 -10.33 -10.43
C ILE A 62 1.38 -10.81 -10.61
N LYS A 63 1.86 -10.87 -11.85
CA LYS A 63 3.24 -11.23 -12.18
C LYS A 63 4.21 -10.21 -11.57
N TRP A 64 3.92 -8.91 -11.73
CA TRP A 64 4.70 -7.83 -11.12
C TRP A 64 4.72 -7.96 -9.59
N ILE A 65 3.55 -8.15 -8.96
CA ILE A 65 3.42 -8.35 -7.49
C ILE A 65 4.28 -9.52 -7.02
N LYS A 66 4.19 -10.68 -7.68
CA LYS A 66 4.98 -11.87 -7.32
C LYS A 66 6.48 -11.60 -7.44
N ASN A 67 6.90 -10.91 -8.51
CA ASN A 67 8.28 -10.52 -8.68
C ASN A 67 8.74 -9.59 -7.56
N PHE A 68 7.96 -8.56 -7.22
CA PHE A 68 8.26 -7.64 -6.12
C PHE A 68 8.43 -8.38 -4.79
N ILE A 69 7.51 -9.27 -4.42
CA ILE A 69 7.59 -10.05 -3.17
C ILE A 69 8.86 -10.90 -3.11
N ASN A 70 9.27 -11.48 -4.24
CA ASN A 70 10.44 -12.37 -4.31
C ASN A 70 11.77 -11.60 -4.30
N THR A 71 11.78 -10.38 -4.81
CA THR A 71 13.01 -9.56 -4.94
C THR A 71 13.21 -8.60 -3.78
N TYR A 72 12.15 -8.27 -3.02
CA TYR A 72 12.18 -7.23 -1.98
C TYR A 72 13.18 -7.52 -0.86
N GLU A 73 13.39 -8.77 -0.49
CA GLU A 73 14.38 -9.15 0.53
C GLU A 73 15.80 -8.77 0.12
N LYS A 74 16.13 -8.96 -1.17
CA LYS A 74 17.46 -8.68 -1.74
C LYS A 74 17.64 -7.20 -2.12
N ASN A 75 16.57 -6.54 -2.53
CA ASN A 75 16.58 -5.14 -2.94
C ASN A 75 15.41 -4.38 -2.31
N LYS A 76 15.65 -3.79 -1.15
CA LYS A 76 14.64 -2.99 -0.42
C LYS A 76 14.43 -1.59 -1.00
N LYS A 77 15.27 -1.17 -1.96
CA LYS A 77 15.22 0.15 -2.60
C LYS A 77 14.59 0.13 -4.00
N GLN A 78 13.91 -0.95 -4.36
CA GLN A 78 13.22 -1.04 -5.65
C GLN A 78 12.00 -0.11 -5.72
N LYS A 79 11.61 0.26 -6.93
CA LYS A 79 10.42 1.09 -7.15
C LYS A 79 9.16 0.36 -6.71
N GLY A 80 8.18 1.12 -6.22
CA GLY A 80 6.82 0.65 -6.03
C GLY A 80 6.01 0.66 -7.32
N LEU A 81 4.69 0.73 -7.19
CA LEU A 81 3.74 0.65 -8.32
C LEU A 81 2.70 1.76 -8.24
N TYR A 82 2.47 2.45 -9.35
CA TYR A 82 1.28 3.25 -9.60
C TYR A 82 0.29 2.39 -10.38
N LEU A 83 -0.74 1.89 -9.70
CA LEU A 83 -1.76 1.02 -10.30
C LEU A 83 -3.00 1.83 -10.60
N ASN A 84 -3.19 2.20 -11.86
CA ASN A 84 -4.37 2.92 -12.33
C ASN A 84 -5.36 2.01 -13.07
N GLY A 85 -6.61 2.42 -13.18
CA GLY A 85 -7.62 1.66 -13.92
C GLY A 85 -9.05 1.98 -13.49
N ASN A 86 -10.01 1.30 -14.12
CA ASN A 86 -11.44 1.54 -13.90
C ASN A 86 -11.90 1.20 -12.47
N PHE A 87 -13.08 1.70 -12.12
CA PHE A 87 -13.69 1.47 -10.80
C PHE A 87 -14.01 -0.02 -10.60
N GLY A 88 -13.79 -0.50 -9.37
CA GLY A 88 -14.17 -1.85 -8.98
C GLY A 88 -13.31 -2.98 -9.53
N CYS A 89 -12.25 -2.70 -10.31
CA CYS A 89 -11.38 -3.72 -10.88
C CYS A 89 -10.41 -4.39 -9.89
N GLY A 90 -10.48 -4.07 -8.59
CA GLY A 90 -9.72 -4.75 -7.53
C GLY A 90 -8.31 -4.24 -7.25
N LYS A 91 -7.94 -3.02 -7.70
CA LYS A 91 -6.61 -2.40 -7.47
C LYS A 91 -6.17 -2.45 -6.00
N THR A 92 -7.00 -1.89 -5.13
CA THR A 92 -6.75 -1.85 -3.69
C THR A 92 -6.57 -3.25 -3.11
N TYR A 93 -7.43 -4.20 -3.50
CA TYR A 93 -7.37 -5.58 -3.03
C TYR A 93 -6.04 -6.25 -3.40
N LEU A 94 -5.61 -6.11 -4.66
CA LEU A 94 -4.38 -6.70 -5.17
C LEU A 94 -3.14 -6.20 -4.40
N LEU A 95 -3.02 -4.88 -4.22
CA LEU A 95 -1.88 -4.31 -3.49
C LEU A 95 -1.95 -4.61 -1.99
N SER A 96 -3.14 -4.60 -1.38
CA SER A 96 -3.29 -4.97 0.04
C SER A 96 -2.96 -6.44 0.29
N ALA A 97 -3.31 -7.35 -0.62
CA ALA A 97 -2.91 -8.74 -0.54
C ALA A 97 -1.39 -8.93 -0.60
N MET A 98 -0.70 -8.15 -1.43
CA MET A 98 0.77 -8.10 -1.48
C MET A 98 1.36 -7.62 -0.15
N PHE A 99 0.82 -6.54 0.43
CA PHE A 99 1.28 -5.98 1.70
C PHE A 99 1.08 -6.99 2.84
N ASN A 100 -0.06 -7.66 2.88
CA ASN A 100 -0.33 -8.72 3.86
C ASN A 100 0.64 -9.90 3.72
N GLU A 101 0.98 -10.29 2.49
CA GLU A 101 1.97 -11.35 2.29
C GLU A 101 3.37 -10.93 2.78
N LEU A 102 3.80 -9.69 2.49
CA LEU A 102 5.06 -9.13 2.99
C LEU A 102 5.06 -9.00 4.53
N ALA A 103 3.92 -8.63 5.14
CA ALA A 103 3.77 -8.57 6.59
C ALA A 103 3.94 -9.94 7.26
N THR A 104 3.52 -11.04 6.61
CA THR A 104 3.77 -12.40 7.12
C THR A 104 5.25 -12.75 7.16
N LYS A 105 6.06 -12.10 6.33
CA LYS A 105 7.53 -12.20 6.30
C LYS A 105 8.21 -11.23 7.28
N GLY A 106 7.43 -10.41 8.02
CA GLY A 106 7.93 -9.47 9.03
C GLY A 106 8.24 -8.07 8.52
N TYR A 107 7.87 -7.72 7.28
CA TYR A 107 8.08 -6.36 6.76
C TYR A 107 6.98 -5.42 7.22
N LYS A 108 7.38 -4.30 7.82
CA LYS A 108 6.46 -3.24 8.24
C LYS A 108 5.96 -2.43 7.06
N SER A 109 4.68 -2.13 7.08
CA SER A 109 4.02 -1.39 6.00
C SER A 109 2.90 -0.50 6.54
N ALA A 110 2.45 0.46 5.73
CA ALA A 110 1.23 1.21 5.97
C ALA A 110 0.33 1.22 4.73
N ILE A 111 -0.96 1.09 4.96
CA ILE A 111 -2.01 1.23 3.95
C ILE A 111 -2.90 2.39 4.40
N VAL A 112 -3.03 3.41 3.58
CA VAL A 112 -3.84 4.59 3.88
C VAL A 112 -4.87 4.82 2.77
N PHE A 113 -6.15 4.86 3.12
CA PHE A 113 -7.19 5.35 2.23
C PHE A 113 -7.11 6.88 2.22
N TRP A 114 -6.55 7.42 1.14
CA TRP A 114 -6.04 8.78 1.11
C TRP A 114 -7.08 9.86 1.41
N PRO A 115 -8.31 9.84 0.84
CA PRO A 115 -9.32 10.86 1.13
C PRO A 115 -9.68 10.95 2.61
N GLU A 116 -9.96 9.82 3.26
CA GLU A 116 -10.35 9.77 4.66
C GLU A 116 -9.16 10.01 5.60
N TYR A 117 -7.96 9.59 5.21
CA TYR A 117 -6.75 9.90 5.96
C TYR A 117 -6.52 11.41 6.07
N LEU A 118 -6.70 12.17 4.98
CA LEU A 118 -6.63 13.63 5.01
C LEU A 118 -7.71 14.24 5.93
N ASN A 119 -8.91 13.68 5.95
CA ASN A 119 -9.96 14.10 6.87
C ASN A 119 -9.58 13.83 8.33
N SER A 120 -9.04 12.65 8.63
CA SER A 120 -8.56 12.28 9.97
C SER A 120 -7.41 13.17 10.46
N LEU A 121 -6.54 13.62 9.55
CA LEU A 121 -5.49 14.58 9.87
C LEU A 121 -6.06 15.94 10.25
N LYS A 122 -7.10 16.43 9.55
CA LYS A 122 -7.77 17.70 9.92
C LYS A 122 -8.41 17.63 11.29
N CYS A 123 -9.02 16.50 11.65
CA CYS A 123 -9.58 16.28 12.98
C CYS A 123 -8.53 16.28 14.09
N SER A 124 -7.29 15.91 13.78
CA SER A 124 -6.18 15.88 14.74
C SER A 124 -5.41 17.19 14.86
N PHE A 125 -5.83 18.30 14.25
CA PHE A 125 -5.10 19.59 14.31
C PHE A 125 -4.93 20.12 15.74
N ASN A 126 -5.89 19.87 16.61
CA ASN A 126 -5.82 20.29 18.02
C ASN A 126 -4.93 19.37 18.86
N GLU A 127 -4.51 18.22 18.33
CA GLU A 127 -3.68 17.21 18.98
C GLU A 127 -2.35 17.08 18.21
N TYR A 128 -1.50 18.10 18.37
CA TYR A 128 -0.25 18.22 17.59
C TYR A 128 0.59 16.94 17.57
N GLN A 129 0.69 16.22 18.70
CA GLN A 129 1.49 15.01 18.78
C GLN A 129 0.88 13.87 17.96
N GLU A 130 -0.43 13.71 17.99
CA GLU A 130 -1.13 12.71 17.18
C GLU A 130 -1.00 13.01 15.68
N PHE A 131 -1.25 14.26 15.30
CA PHE A 131 -1.07 14.73 13.92
C PHE A 131 0.34 14.43 13.40
N LYS A 132 1.36 14.81 14.18
CA LYS A 132 2.77 14.56 13.83
C LYS A 132 3.07 13.07 13.72
N ASN A 133 2.61 12.26 14.66
CA ASN A 133 2.84 10.82 14.65
C ASN A 133 2.22 10.13 13.43
N LYS A 134 1.00 10.51 13.04
CA LYS A 134 0.33 9.98 11.84
C LYS A 134 1.19 10.24 10.59
N ILE A 135 1.66 11.47 10.40
CA ILE A 135 2.48 11.83 9.23
C ILE A 135 3.84 11.13 9.26
N GLU A 136 4.55 11.16 10.39
CA GLU A 136 5.87 10.55 10.49
C GLU A 136 5.81 9.03 10.30
N THR A 137 4.74 8.37 10.74
CA THR A 137 4.56 6.93 10.52
C THR A 137 4.52 6.60 9.03
N ILE A 138 3.63 7.24 8.26
CA ILE A 138 3.50 6.93 6.82
C ILE A 138 4.70 7.42 6.01
N LYS A 139 5.35 8.49 6.45
CA LYS A 139 6.54 9.03 5.83
C LYS A 139 7.72 8.06 5.92
N ARG A 140 7.90 7.38 7.06
CA ARG A 140 9.08 6.57 7.39
C ARG A 140 8.89 5.06 7.27
N VAL A 141 7.66 4.57 7.20
CA VAL A 141 7.41 3.13 7.09
C VAL A 141 8.09 2.54 5.85
N PRO A 142 8.68 1.34 5.93
CA PRO A 142 9.41 0.74 4.80
C PRO A 142 8.57 0.63 3.52
N LEU A 143 7.31 0.22 3.63
CA LEU A 143 6.39 0.06 2.50
C LEU A 143 5.14 0.91 2.75
N LEU A 144 4.76 1.77 1.80
CA LEU A 144 3.57 2.62 1.89
C LEU A 144 2.66 2.41 0.69
N LEU A 145 1.38 2.15 0.94
CA LEU A 145 0.30 2.21 -0.04
C LEU A 145 -0.57 3.43 0.23
N ILE A 146 -0.62 4.35 -0.71
CA ILE A 146 -1.57 5.46 -0.78
C ILE A 146 -2.71 5.03 -1.71
N ASP A 147 -3.85 4.70 -1.12
CA ASP A 147 -5.00 4.16 -1.83
C ASP A 147 -5.96 5.27 -2.27
N ASP A 148 -6.45 5.14 -3.51
CA ASP A 148 -7.43 6.02 -4.17
C ASP A 148 -6.99 7.49 -4.27
N ILE A 149 -5.70 7.73 -4.61
CA ILE A 149 -5.18 9.08 -4.85
C ILE A 149 -5.85 9.72 -6.07
N GLY A 150 -6.24 10.98 -5.93
CA GLY A 150 -7.01 11.72 -6.94
C GLY A 150 -8.52 11.68 -6.72
N ALA A 151 -9.01 10.97 -5.66
CA ALA A 151 -10.40 11.01 -5.24
C ALA A 151 -10.66 12.08 -4.16
N GLU A 152 -9.61 12.60 -3.52
CA GLU A 152 -9.70 13.64 -2.51
C GLU A 152 -9.99 15.02 -3.10
N ALA A 153 -10.53 15.93 -2.29
CA ALA A 153 -10.58 17.34 -2.66
C ALA A 153 -9.17 17.93 -2.70
N ASN A 154 -8.72 18.39 -3.87
CA ASN A 154 -7.42 19.02 -4.02
C ASN A 154 -7.38 20.37 -3.32
N THR A 155 -6.50 20.49 -2.34
CA THR A 155 -6.22 21.74 -1.61
C THR A 155 -4.72 21.98 -1.54
N SER A 156 -4.28 23.24 -1.46
CA SER A 156 -2.86 23.56 -1.27
C SER A 156 -2.29 22.88 -0.03
N TRP A 157 -3.07 22.79 1.04
CA TRP A 157 -2.66 22.11 2.27
C TRP A 157 -2.41 20.59 2.04
N SER A 158 -3.39 19.87 1.50
CA SER A 158 -3.24 18.42 1.28
C SER A 158 -2.11 18.09 0.30
N ARG A 159 -1.98 18.93 -0.71
CA ARG A 159 -1.00 18.74 -1.78
C ARG A 159 0.41 19.15 -1.36
N ASP A 160 0.59 20.40 -0.88
CA ASP A 160 1.91 21.01 -0.68
C ASP A 160 2.47 20.75 0.72
N GLU A 161 1.61 20.68 1.76
CA GLU A 161 2.04 20.54 3.15
C GLU A 161 2.02 19.08 3.63
N ILE A 162 1.21 18.21 3.03
CA ILE A 162 1.11 16.80 3.43
C ILE A 162 1.76 15.88 2.40
N LEU A 163 1.21 15.83 1.17
CA LEU A 163 1.66 14.84 0.18
C LEU A 163 3.10 15.08 -0.27
N MET A 164 3.43 16.32 -0.62
CA MET A 164 4.75 16.67 -1.17
C MET A 164 5.91 16.30 -0.23
N PRO A 165 5.89 16.63 1.08
CA PRO A 165 6.96 16.26 2.02
C PRO A 165 7.08 14.74 2.21
N ILE A 166 5.96 14.00 2.17
CA ILE A 166 5.97 12.54 2.24
C ILE A 166 6.70 11.96 1.02
N LEU A 167 6.29 12.37 -0.19
CA LEU A 167 6.90 11.89 -1.43
C LEU A 167 8.39 12.25 -1.51
N GLN A 168 8.76 13.49 -1.13
CA GLN A 168 10.15 13.92 -1.11
C GLN A 168 11.01 13.04 -0.20
N TYR A 169 10.59 12.87 1.05
CA TYR A 169 11.33 12.05 2.00
C TYR A 169 11.48 10.61 1.52
N ARG A 170 10.40 10.01 0.99
CA ARG A 170 10.40 8.63 0.52
C ARG A 170 11.30 8.42 -0.70
N MET A 171 11.31 9.41 -1.59
CA MET A 171 12.20 9.43 -2.75
C MET A 171 13.67 9.52 -2.31
N ASP A 172 14.02 10.46 -1.42
CA ASP A 172 15.39 10.65 -0.93
C ASP A 172 15.90 9.44 -0.14
N SER A 173 14.97 8.77 0.59
CA SER A 173 15.26 7.55 1.35
C SER A 173 15.13 6.26 0.53
N SER A 174 14.78 6.34 -0.74
CA SER A 174 14.54 5.19 -1.63
C SER A 174 13.54 4.18 -1.03
N LEU A 175 12.45 4.65 -0.43
CA LEU A 175 11.43 3.81 0.19
C LEU A 175 10.32 3.47 -0.83
N PRO A 176 10.07 2.18 -1.13
CA PRO A 176 9.03 1.76 -2.05
C PRO A 176 7.67 2.32 -1.67
N THR A 177 7.04 2.99 -2.63
CA THR A 177 5.74 3.65 -2.46
C THR A 177 4.79 3.19 -3.53
N PHE A 178 3.56 2.89 -3.14
CA PHE A 178 2.54 2.33 -4.01
C PHE A 178 1.33 3.25 -4.02
N PHE A 179 0.67 3.30 -5.16
CA PHE A 179 -0.54 4.09 -5.33
C PHE A 179 -1.61 3.26 -6.06
N THR A 180 -2.87 3.44 -5.67
CA THR A 180 -3.99 3.12 -6.53
C THR A 180 -4.70 4.40 -6.94
N SER A 181 -5.20 4.44 -8.17
CA SER A 181 -5.96 5.56 -8.67
C SER A 181 -6.95 5.14 -9.76
N ASN A 182 -8.01 5.91 -9.93
CA ASN A 182 -8.86 5.82 -11.12
C ASN A 182 -8.38 6.76 -12.25
N CYS A 183 -7.38 7.61 -11.94
CA CYS A 183 -6.77 8.56 -12.86
C CYS A 183 -5.45 8.00 -13.42
N THR A 184 -5.18 8.24 -14.69
CA THR A 184 -3.82 8.17 -15.23
C THR A 184 -2.95 9.25 -14.60
N LEU A 185 -1.62 9.14 -14.70
CA LEU A 185 -0.70 10.16 -14.17
C LEU A 185 -0.95 11.54 -14.81
N LYS A 186 -1.43 11.59 -16.06
CA LYS A 186 -1.79 12.84 -16.74
C LYS A 186 -3.04 13.46 -16.10
N GLU A 187 -4.10 12.69 -15.91
CA GLU A 187 -5.33 13.15 -15.26
C GLU A 187 -5.11 13.54 -13.81
N LEU A 188 -4.28 12.77 -13.07
CA LEU A 188 -3.86 13.13 -11.72
C LEU A 188 -3.10 14.45 -11.69
N GLY A 189 -2.26 14.71 -12.69
CA GLY A 189 -1.59 16.01 -12.87
C GLY A 189 -2.58 17.15 -13.06
N THR A 190 -3.63 16.96 -13.86
CA THR A 190 -4.72 17.93 -14.03
C THR A 190 -5.49 18.14 -12.73
N HIS A 191 -5.79 17.05 -11.98
CA HIS A 191 -6.43 17.13 -10.67
C HIS A 191 -5.62 17.98 -9.69
N PHE A 192 -4.32 17.78 -9.60
CA PHE A 192 -3.45 18.55 -8.71
C PHE A 192 -3.17 19.97 -9.18
N SER A 193 -3.31 20.28 -10.47
CA SER A 193 -3.13 21.65 -10.96
C SER A 193 -4.34 22.53 -10.67
N ASN A 194 -5.54 21.97 -10.60
CA ASN A 194 -6.77 22.70 -10.33
C ASN A 194 -6.95 22.89 -8.81
N SER A 195 -6.80 24.11 -8.34
CA SER A 195 -7.06 24.50 -6.95
C SER A 195 -8.14 25.57 -6.88
N LYS A 196 -8.70 25.80 -5.68
CA LYS A 196 -9.66 26.90 -5.46
C LYS A 196 -9.06 28.28 -5.73
N THR A 197 -7.73 28.39 -5.70
CA THR A 197 -6.99 29.64 -5.91
C THR A 197 -6.50 29.84 -7.34
N GLY A 198 -6.77 28.89 -8.24
CA GLY A 198 -6.37 28.95 -9.64
C GLY A 198 -5.55 27.72 -10.10
N ILE A 199 -4.86 27.86 -11.23
CA ILE A 199 -4.10 26.78 -11.86
C ILE A 199 -2.63 26.83 -11.37
N GLU A 200 -2.17 25.74 -10.77
CA GLU A 200 -0.81 25.62 -10.22
C GLU A 200 -0.01 24.48 -10.87
N GLU A 201 0.21 24.59 -12.17
CA GLU A 201 0.85 23.55 -12.98
C GLU A 201 2.25 23.12 -12.50
N VAL A 202 3.07 24.08 -12.06
CA VAL A 202 4.45 23.79 -11.61
C VAL A 202 4.45 22.89 -10.38
N LYS A 203 3.56 23.16 -9.42
CA LYS A 203 3.43 22.34 -8.20
C LYS A 203 2.92 20.97 -8.52
N SER A 204 1.89 20.87 -9.36
CA SER A 204 1.35 19.60 -9.85
C SER A 204 2.44 18.78 -10.54
N ARG A 205 3.18 19.36 -11.47
CA ARG A 205 4.26 18.69 -12.20
C ARG A 205 5.32 18.12 -11.26
N ARG A 206 5.69 18.85 -10.19
CA ARG A 206 6.65 18.35 -9.19
C ARG A 206 6.17 17.08 -8.50
N ILE A 207 4.88 16.98 -8.17
CA ILE A 207 4.30 15.79 -7.53
C ILE A 207 4.33 14.62 -8.50
N ILE A 208 3.86 14.83 -9.73
CA ILE A 208 3.82 13.78 -10.76
C ILE A 208 5.21 13.22 -11.05
N GLU A 209 6.23 14.08 -11.15
CA GLU A 209 7.59 13.62 -11.37
C GLU A 209 8.12 12.78 -10.19
N ARG A 210 7.76 13.09 -8.94
CA ARG A 210 8.13 12.26 -7.79
C ARG A 210 7.42 10.92 -7.80
N ILE A 211 6.14 10.88 -8.15
CA ILE A 211 5.40 9.62 -8.30
C ILE A 211 6.06 8.75 -9.37
N LYS A 212 6.42 9.28 -10.53
CA LYS A 212 7.14 8.56 -11.60
C LYS A 212 8.51 8.04 -11.17
N GLN A 213 9.22 8.80 -10.35
CA GLN A 213 10.52 8.35 -9.82
C GLN A 213 10.36 7.22 -8.81
N LEU A 214 9.31 7.25 -7.99
CA LEU A 214 9.01 6.27 -6.95
C LEU A 214 8.37 4.98 -7.49
N THR A 215 7.74 5.01 -8.68
CA THR A 215 6.88 3.92 -9.15
C THR A 215 7.13 3.51 -10.59
N GLU A 216 6.74 2.28 -10.91
CA GLU A 216 6.37 1.85 -12.24
C GLU A 216 4.87 2.11 -12.45
N ASP A 217 4.46 2.45 -13.68
CA ASP A 217 3.06 2.74 -14.00
C ASP A 217 2.45 1.54 -14.74
N ILE A 218 1.41 0.92 -14.15
CA ILE A 218 0.68 -0.18 -14.77
C ILE A 218 -0.81 0.14 -14.75
N LYS A 219 -1.46 -0.08 -15.89
CA LYS A 219 -2.91 0.05 -16.04
C LYS A 219 -3.59 -1.29 -15.86
N LEU A 220 -4.67 -1.31 -15.06
CA LEU A 220 -5.53 -2.47 -14.87
C LEU A 220 -6.95 -2.15 -15.37
N VAL A 221 -7.32 -2.76 -16.48
CA VAL A 221 -8.70 -2.69 -17.01
C VAL A 221 -9.33 -4.07 -16.83
N SER A 222 -10.40 -4.14 -16.08
CA SER A 222 -11.12 -5.39 -15.76
C SER A 222 -12.57 -5.08 -15.42
N ASP A 223 -13.42 -6.10 -15.39
CA ASP A 223 -14.80 -5.96 -14.98
C ASP A 223 -14.92 -5.45 -13.54
N ASN A 224 -16.04 -4.79 -13.25
CA ASN A 224 -16.33 -4.34 -11.89
C ASN A 224 -16.65 -5.56 -11.02
N LEU A 225 -15.81 -5.81 -10.01
CA LEU A 225 -15.93 -6.94 -9.09
C LEU A 225 -16.82 -6.63 -7.86
N ARG A 226 -17.25 -5.37 -7.72
CA ARG A 226 -18.22 -4.96 -6.68
C ARG A 226 -19.63 -5.33 -7.19
N LYS A 227 -20.14 -6.45 -6.74
CA LYS A 227 -21.53 -6.86 -6.97
C LYS A 227 -22.38 -6.41 -5.80
#